data_145883a63e61fd7490af934b79a9da02
#
_entry.id   145883a63e61fd7490af934b79a9da02
#
_cell.length_a   1.000
_cell.length_b   1.000
_cell.length_c   1.000
_cell.angle_alpha   90.00
_cell.angle_beta   90.00
_cell.angle_gamma   90.00
#
_symmetry.space_group_name_H-M   'P 1'
#
loop_
_entity.id
_entity.type
_entity.pdbx_description
1 polymer ?
#
loop_
_entity_poly.entity_id
_entity_poly.type
_entity_poly.pdbx_seq_one_letter_code
_entity_poly.pdbx_strand_id
1 'polypeptide(L)'
;HIITGLDAVIPRIRPSATFYGCALTRQFESMGVYAQNSSLAISQSRDKLFSLQLLIKSGLDIPLTGFANSPIDTNELIEMVGGAPLIVKLLEGSQGRGVVLAETKKAAQSVINAFKAVKANLLVQEFIKEAGGKDLRLFVINGKVSAAIQREAAPGEFRANIHQGGTASVVRPTTEERRLAVKATKAMGLAVA
;
A
#
# COMPACT_ATOMS: atom_id res chain seq x y z
N HIS A 1 8.73 31.86 6.36
CA HIS A 1 10.01 31.78 7.09
C HIS A 1 11.07 31.18 6.19
N ILE A 2 12.25 31.75 6.19
CA ILE A 2 13.44 31.16 5.53
C ILE A 2 14.05 30.20 6.55
N ILE A 3 14.25 28.94 6.14
CA ILE A 3 14.89 27.92 6.98
C ILE A 3 16.28 27.67 6.40
N THR A 4 17.31 27.86 7.22
CA THR A 4 18.71 27.65 6.85
C THR A 4 19.43 26.83 7.90
N GLY A 5 20.60 26.24 7.55
CA GLY A 5 21.45 25.53 8.52
C GLY A 5 20.90 24.16 8.94
N LEU A 6 20.17 23.48 8.04
CA LEU A 6 19.72 22.11 8.28
C LEU A 6 20.67 21.11 7.64
N ASP A 7 21.08 20.10 8.41
CA ASP A 7 21.85 18.95 7.93
C ASP A 7 20.95 17.80 7.45
N ALA A 8 19.78 17.63 8.07
CA ALA A 8 18.85 16.56 7.77
C ALA A 8 17.38 16.93 8.05
N VAL A 9 16.48 16.25 7.36
CA VAL A 9 15.02 16.31 7.55
C VAL A 9 14.41 14.93 7.67
N ILE A 10 13.38 14.80 8.49
CA ILE A 10 12.56 13.58 8.61
C ILE A 10 11.17 13.89 8.07
N PRO A 11 10.86 13.51 6.82
CA PRO A 11 9.56 13.79 6.23
C PRO A 11 8.47 12.94 6.88
N ARG A 12 7.50 13.59 7.55
CA ARG A 12 6.32 12.95 8.12
C ARG A 12 5.06 13.46 7.40
N ILE A 13 4.87 12.97 6.17
CA ILE A 13 3.88 13.46 5.23
C ILE A 13 2.59 12.63 5.36
N ARG A 14 1.46 13.28 5.65
CA ARG A 14 0.15 12.62 5.58
C ARG A 14 -0.28 12.35 4.13
N PRO A 15 -1.11 11.30 3.86
CA PRO A 15 -1.52 10.94 2.50
C PRO A 15 -2.11 12.09 1.68
N SER A 16 -2.94 12.94 2.29
CA SER A 16 -3.57 14.10 1.62
C SER A 16 -2.59 15.23 1.24
N ALA A 17 -1.36 15.20 1.74
CA ALA A 17 -0.34 16.21 1.47
C ALA A 17 0.86 15.63 0.70
N THR A 18 0.70 14.48 0.04
CA THR A 18 1.82 13.77 -0.63
C THR A 18 2.52 14.65 -1.65
N PHE A 19 1.78 15.30 -2.56
CA PHE A 19 2.39 16.16 -3.59
C PHE A 19 3.23 17.28 -2.97
N TYR A 20 2.63 18.06 -2.07
CA TYR A 20 3.31 19.18 -1.42
C TYR A 20 4.48 18.73 -0.55
N GLY A 21 4.30 17.67 0.23
CA GLY A 21 5.33 17.11 1.09
C GLY A 21 6.53 16.59 0.30
N CYS A 22 6.30 15.89 -0.82
CA CYS A 22 7.37 15.44 -1.71
C CYS A 22 8.07 16.62 -2.41
N ALA A 23 7.34 17.66 -2.82
CA ALA A 23 7.92 18.84 -3.41
C ALA A 23 8.85 19.57 -2.42
N LEU A 24 8.40 19.73 -1.17
CA LEU A 24 9.21 20.33 -0.11
C LEU A 24 10.44 19.48 0.24
N THR A 25 10.27 18.16 0.34
CA THR A 25 11.40 17.23 0.58
C THR A 25 12.44 17.34 -0.53
N ARG A 26 12.00 17.39 -1.79
CA ARG A 26 12.88 17.57 -2.95
C ARG A 26 13.62 18.91 -2.94
N GLN A 27 12.99 19.97 -2.43
CA GLN A 27 13.64 21.24 -2.24
C GLN A 27 14.80 21.13 -1.24
N PHE A 28 14.61 20.44 -0.11
CA PHE A 28 15.69 20.19 0.84
C PHE A 28 16.80 19.32 0.22
N GLU A 29 16.44 18.27 -0.51
CA GLU A 29 17.41 17.43 -1.23
C GLU A 29 18.26 18.26 -2.22
N SER A 30 17.65 19.19 -2.96
CA SER A 30 18.35 20.07 -3.90
C SER A 30 19.27 21.09 -3.21
N MET A 31 19.04 21.37 -1.93
CA MET A 31 19.91 22.19 -1.09
C MET A 31 21.03 21.38 -0.41
N GLY A 32 21.17 20.08 -0.71
CA GLY A 32 22.15 19.20 -0.08
C GLY A 32 21.77 18.70 1.31
N VAL A 33 20.55 18.93 1.76
CA VAL A 33 20.04 18.45 3.06
C VAL A 33 19.66 16.99 2.96
N TYR A 34 20.15 16.15 3.87
CA TYR A 34 19.78 14.74 3.91
C TYR A 34 18.30 14.55 4.26
N ALA A 35 17.56 13.82 3.44
CA ALA A 35 16.20 13.40 3.75
C ALA A 35 16.16 11.93 4.19
N GLN A 36 15.61 11.66 5.37
CA GLN A 36 15.49 10.30 5.98
C GLN A 36 14.90 9.27 5.00
N ASN A 37 13.82 9.64 4.30
CA ASN A 37 13.33 9.00 3.10
C ASN A 37 13.32 10.03 1.97
N SER A 38 13.84 9.69 0.81
CA SER A 38 13.87 10.60 -0.33
C SER A 38 12.46 10.92 -0.84
N SER A 39 12.31 12.07 -1.45
CA SER A 39 11.05 12.48 -2.09
C SER A 39 10.57 11.46 -3.12
N LEU A 40 11.51 10.86 -3.87
CA LEU A 40 11.23 9.81 -4.85
C LEU A 40 10.68 8.56 -4.16
N ALA A 41 11.35 8.03 -3.13
CA ALA A 41 10.94 6.84 -2.41
C ALA A 41 9.55 7.01 -1.75
N ILE A 42 9.29 8.20 -1.18
CA ILE A 42 7.97 8.54 -0.63
C ILE A 42 6.91 8.56 -1.73
N SER A 43 7.18 9.19 -2.87
CA SER A 43 6.24 9.25 -4.00
C SER A 43 5.90 7.86 -4.54
N GLN A 44 6.91 7.03 -4.77
CA GLN A 44 6.75 5.64 -5.24
C GLN A 44 5.93 4.79 -4.29
N SER A 45 6.17 4.91 -2.99
CA SER A 45 5.44 4.14 -1.98
C SER A 45 4.00 4.61 -1.76
N ARG A 46 3.65 5.81 -2.21
CA ARG A 46 2.28 6.33 -2.19
C ARG A 46 1.44 5.89 -3.38
N ASP A 47 2.08 5.57 -4.48
CA ASP A 47 1.42 5.03 -5.65
C ASP A 47 1.26 3.51 -5.50
N LYS A 48 0.00 3.05 -5.36
CA LYS A 48 -0.31 1.64 -5.14
C LYS A 48 0.12 0.74 -6.30
N LEU A 49 -0.04 1.21 -7.54
CA LEU A 49 0.32 0.44 -8.71
C LEU A 49 1.84 0.40 -8.87
N PHE A 50 2.50 1.54 -8.76
CA PHE A 50 3.96 1.61 -8.90
C PHE A 50 4.66 0.81 -7.80
N SER A 51 4.18 0.86 -6.54
CA SER A 51 4.75 0.03 -5.47
C SER A 51 4.65 -1.47 -5.76
N LEU A 52 3.52 -1.96 -6.27
CA LEU A 52 3.37 -3.35 -6.69
C LEU A 52 4.35 -3.73 -7.81
N GLN A 53 4.52 -2.86 -8.81
CA GLN A 53 5.47 -3.08 -9.91
C GLN A 53 6.92 -3.16 -9.41
N LEU A 54 7.32 -2.31 -8.46
CA LEU A 54 8.66 -2.35 -7.86
C LEU A 54 8.88 -3.64 -7.02
N LEU A 55 7.86 -4.07 -6.29
CA LEU A 55 7.92 -5.30 -5.50
C LEU A 55 8.09 -6.53 -6.40
N ILE A 56 7.28 -6.66 -7.48
CA ILE A 56 7.42 -7.74 -8.48
C ILE A 56 8.79 -7.71 -9.13
N LYS A 57 9.24 -6.54 -9.59
CA LYS A 57 10.57 -6.37 -10.21
C LYS A 57 11.69 -6.85 -9.29
N SER A 58 11.49 -6.74 -7.98
CA SER A 58 12.44 -7.19 -6.96
C SER A 58 12.29 -8.67 -6.61
N GLY A 59 11.42 -9.42 -7.28
CA GLY A 59 11.16 -10.84 -7.00
C GLY A 59 10.50 -11.06 -5.65
N LEU A 60 9.54 -10.20 -5.29
CA LEU A 60 8.62 -10.40 -4.18
C LEU A 60 7.27 -10.83 -4.73
N ASP A 61 6.71 -11.86 -4.14
CA ASP A 61 5.37 -12.31 -4.47
C ASP A 61 4.34 -11.26 -3.98
N ILE A 62 3.37 -10.98 -4.81
CA ILE A 62 2.23 -10.14 -4.48
C ILE A 62 0.94 -10.89 -4.84
N PRO A 63 -0.19 -10.54 -4.23
CA PRO A 63 -1.48 -11.07 -4.65
C PRO A 63 -1.74 -10.81 -6.14
N LEU A 64 -2.41 -11.74 -6.83
CA LEU A 64 -2.82 -11.56 -8.23
C LEU A 64 -3.56 -10.22 -8.36
N THR A 65 -3.06 -9.37 -9.23
CA THR A 65 -3.55 -7.99 -9.34
C THR A 65 -3.81 -7.63 -10.80
N GLY A 66 -5.03 -7.20 -11.09
CA GLY A 66 -5.43 -6.60 -12.35
C GLY A 66 -5.57 -5.10 -12.21
N PHE A 67 -5.09 -4.36 -13.19
CA PHE A 67 -5.30 -2.92 -13.32
C PHE A 67 -6.15 -2.66 -14.55
N ALA A 68 -7.22 -1.89 -14.38
CA ALA A 68 -8.06 -1.49 -15.49
C ALA A 68 -8.34 0.00 -15.44
N ASN A 69 -8.16 0.62 -16.60
CA ASN A 69 -8.82 1.86 -16.98
C ASN A 69 -9.74 1.50 -18.16
N SER A 70 -10.98 2.03 -18.20
CA SER A 70 -11.89 1.76 -19.31
C SER A 70 -11.12 1.77 -20.66
N PRO A 71 -11.22 0.75 -21.57
CA PRO A 71 -12.41 -0.05 -21.83
C PRO A 71 -12.30 -1.57 -21.53
N ILE A 72 -11.39 -2.04 -20.71
CA ILE A 72 -11.23 -3.48 -20.44
C ILE A 72 -12.55 -4.07 -19.94
N ASP A 73 -12.90 -5.25 -20.47
CA ASP A 73 -14.06 -6.01 -20.03
C ASP A 73 -13.97 -6.32 -18.53
N THR A 74 -15.05 -6.06 -17.82
CA THR A 74 -15.13 -6.30 -16.38
C THR A 74 -15.00 -7.79 -16.03
N ASN A 75 -15.51 -8.68 -16.90
CA ASN A 75 -15.38 -10.12 -16.67
C ASN A 75 -13.93 -10.59 -16.83
N GLU A 76 -13.24 -10.12 -17.85
CA GLU A 76 -11.83 -10.42 -18.07
C GLU A 76 -10.99 -10.02 -16.87
N LEU A 77 -11.22 -8.82 -16.34
CA LEU A 77 -10.52 -8.33 -15.16
C LEU A 77 -10.78 -9.20 -13.90
N ILE A 78 -12.01 -9.67 -13.72
CA ILE A 78 -12.37 -10.59 -12.62
C ILE A 78 -11.65 -11.94 -12.79
N GLU A 79 -11.61 -12.47 -14.01
CA GLU A 79 -10.95 -13.75 -14.32
C GLU A 79 -9.43 -13.67 -14.14
N MET A 80 -8.80 -12.56 -14.49
CA MET A 80 -7.36 -12.33 -14.32
C MET A 80 -6.89 -12.51 -12.87
N VAL A 81 -7.74 -12.25 -11.90
CA VAL A 81 -7.41 -12.36 -10.45
C VAL A 81 -7.98 -13.64 -9.81
N GLY A 82 -8.41 -14.60 -10.62
CA GLY A 82 -8.91 -15.91 -10.14
C GLY A 82 -10.39 -15.92 -9.73
N GLY A 83 -11.15 -14.88 -10.06
CA GLY A 83 -12.58 -14.81 -9.76
C GLY A 83 -12.89 -14.19 -8.37
N ALA A 84 -14.17 -14.34 -7.96
CA ALA A 84 -14.60 -13.90 -6.64
C ALA A 84 -14.44 -15.04 -5.59
N PRO A 85 -14.21 -14.71 -4.30
CA PRO A 85 -14.14 -13.36 -3.74
C PRO A 85 -12.88 -12.61 -4.15
N LEU A 86 -13.00 -11.29 -4.36
CA LEU A 86 -11.90 -10.42 -4.74
C LEU A 86 -12.00 -9.04 -4.07
N ILE A 87 -10.91 -8.29 -4.10
CA ILE A 87 -10.85 -6.93 -3.56
C ILE A 87 -10.78 -5.92 -4.72
N VAL A 88 -11.66 -4.93 -4.71
CA VAL A 88 -11.59 -3.75 -5.58
C VAL A 88 -11.03 -2.58 -4.78
N LYS A 89 -10.00 -1.91 -5.29
CA LYS A 89 -9.34 -0.78 -4.62
C LYS A 89 -9.27 0.43 -5.55
N LEU A 90 -9.68 1.59 -5.06
CA LEU A 90 -9.39 2.85 -5.74
C LEU A 90 -7.90 3.21 -5.59
N LEU A 91 -7.28 3.68 -6.66
CA LEU A 91 -5.87 4.11 -6.63
C LEU A 91 -5.70 5.35 -5.73
N GLU A 92 -6.60 6.30 -5.82
CA GLU A 92 -6.57 7.55 -5.05
C GLU A 92 -7.06 7.41 -3.59
N GLY A 93 -7.50 6.20 -3.18
CA GLY A 93 -7.97 5.93 -1.81
C GLY A 93 -6.83 5.74 -0.80
N SER A 94 -7.06 6.12 0.45
CA SER A 94 -6.15 5.87 1.58
C SER A 94 -6.91 5.38 2.82
N GLN A 95 -6.21 4.77 3.79
CA GLN A 95 -6.76 4.31 5.07
C GLN A 95 -7.95 3.34 4.96
N GLY A 96 -7.96 2.48 3.92
CA GLY A 96 -9.06 1.54 3.67
C GLY A 96 -10.30 2.17 3.00
N ARG A 97 -10.31 3.47 2.75
CA ARG A 97 -11.35 4.12 1.96
C ARG A 97 -11.19 3.74 0.49
N GLY A 98 -12.29 3.37 -0.16
CA GLY A 98 -12.27 2.88 -1.54
C GLY A 98 -11.69 1.48 -1.68
N VAL A 99 -11.78 0.65 -0.63
CA VAL A 99 -11.46 -0.79 -0.65
C VAL A 99 -12.74 -1.56 -0.39
N VAL A 100 -13.15 -2.40 -1.33
CA VAL A 100 -14.39 -3.17 -1.29
C VAL A 100 -14.10 -4.65 -1.49
N LEU A 101 -14.58 -5.49 -0.58
CA LEU A 101 -14.64 -6.94 -0.78
C LEU A 101 -15.88 -7.27 -1.61
N ALA A 102 -15.69 -7.93 -2.73
CA ALA A 102 -16.76 -8.46 -3.55
C ALA A 102 -16.78 -9.99 -3.45
N GLU A 103 -17.76 -10.51 -2.69
CA GLU A 103 -17.84 -11.93 -2.37
C GLU A 103 -18.33 -12.78 -3.56
N THR A 104 -19.04 -12.17 -4.50
CA THR A 104 -19.59 -12.86 -5.68
C THR A 104 -19.19 -12.15 -6.96
N LYS A 105 -19.18 -12.89 -8.10
CA LYS A 105 -18.92 -12.34 -9.43
C LYS A 105 -19.87 -11.16 -9.73
N LYS A 106 -21.17 -11.29 -9.37
CA LYS A 106 -22.17 -10.23 -9.60
C LYS A 106 -21.87 -8.97 -8.77
N ALA A 107 -21.47 -9.11 -7.52
CA ALA A 107 -21.05 -8.00 -6.68
C ALA A 107 -19.79 -7.32 -7.24
N ALA A 108 -18.80 -8.10 -7.66
CA ALA A 108 -17.60 -7.59 -8.32
C ALA A 108 -17.92 -6.77 -9.58
N GLN A 109 -18.75 -7.31 -10.48
CA GLN A 109 -19.20 -6.60 -11.67
C GLN A 109 -19.86 -5.26 -11.33
N SER A 110 -20.76 -5.26 -10.35
CA SER A 110 -21.49 -4.04 -9.94
C SER A 110 -20.54 -2.97 -9.42
N VAL A 111 -19.60 -3.33 -8.56
CA VAL A 111 -18.62 -2.38 -7.96
C VAL A 111 -17.66 -1.85 -9.03
N ILE A 112 -17.09 -2.73 -9.86
CA ILE A 112 -16.16 -2.35 -10.91
C ILE A 112 -16.83 -1.42 -11.91
N ASN A 113 -18.06 -1.76 -12.36
CA ASN A 113 -18.80 -0.93 -13.31
C ASN A 113 -19.19 0.43 -12.72
N ALA A 114 -19.55 0.49 -11.44
CA ALA A 114 -19.83 1.76 -10.75
C ALA A 114 -18.60 2.67 -10.73
N PHE A 115 -17.40 2.12 -10.42
CA PHE A 115 -16.17 2.92 -10.44
C PHE A 115 -15.74 3.32 -11.85
N LYS A 116 -15.94 2.44 -12.85
CA LYS A 116 -15.70 2.78 -14.27
C LYS A 116 -16.61 3.91 -14.74
N ALA A 117 -17.88 3.91 -14.33
CA ALA A 117 -18.85 4.94 -14.74
C ALA A 117 -18.41 6.35 -14.31
N VAL A 118 -17.72 6.47 -13.18
CA VAL A 118 -17.15 7.75 -12.69
C VAL A 118 -15.68 7.93 -13.11
N LYS A 119 -15.18 7.11 -14.04
CA LYS A 119 -13.81 7.17 -14.57
C LYS A 119 -12.71 7.06 -13.47
N ALA A 120 -13.01 6.38 -12.38
CA ALA A 120 -12.03 6.17 -11.33
C ALA A 120 -10.99 5.11 -11.73
N ASN A 121 -9.73 5.36 -11.42
CA ASN A 121 -8.68 4.38 -11.56
C ASN A 121 -8.79 3.34 -10.44
N LEU A 122 -8.80 2.06 -10.79
CA LEU A 122 -9.00 0.98 -9.85
C LEU A 122 -8.01 -0.17 -10.04
N LEU A 123 -7.72 -0.87 -8.94
CA LEU A 123 -7.07 -2.17 -8.92
C LEU A 123 -8.11 -3.21 -8.53
N VAL A 124 -8.05 -4.38 -9.16
CA VAL A 124 -8.73 -5.59 -8.72
C VAL A 124 -7.68 -6.59 -8.27
N GLN A 125 -7.90 -7.20 -7.12
CA GLN A 125 -6.90 -8.07 -6.51
C GLN A 125 -7.59 -9.31 -5.92
N GLU A 126 -6.93 -10.46 -5.99
CA GLU A 126 -7.41 -11.65 -5.30
C GLU A 126 -7.61 -11.39 -3.81
N PHE A 127 -8.57 -12.06 -3.22
CA PHE A 127 -8.80 -12.02 -1.78
C PHE A 127 -8.06 -13.16 -1.09
N ILE A 128 -7.12 -12.82 -0.21
CA ILE A 128 -6.33 -13.79 0.55
C ILE A 128 -7.14 -14.27 1.75
N LYS A 129 -7.89 -15.35 1.57
CA LYS A 129 -8.75 -15.94 2.63
C LYS A 129 -7.94 -16.43 3.81
N GLU A 130 -6.75 -16.94 3.56
CA GLU A 130 -5.82 -17.49 4.54
C GLU A 130 -5.36 -16.46 5.57
N ALA A 131 -5.42 -15.18 5.21
CA ALA A 131 -5.12 -14.10 6.14
C ALA A 131 -6.11 -14.03 7.31
N GLY A 132 -7.35 -14.51 7.12
CA GLY A 132 -8.36 -14.56 8.19
C GLY A 132 -8.64 -13.21 8.85
N GLY A 133 -8.57 -12.11 8.11
CA GLY A 133 -8.71 -10.76 8.67
C GLY A 133 -7.47 -10.28 9.44
N LYS A 134 -6.33 -10.94 9.31
CA LYS A 134 -5.08 -10.59 10.00
C LYS A 134 -4.06 -10.02 9.02
N ASP A 135 -3.28 -9.07 9.48
CA ASP A 135 -2.08 -8.61 8.77
C ASP A 135 -0.89 -8.42 9.73
N LEU A 136 0.31 -8.51 9.18
CA LEU A 136 1.55 -8.19 9.88
C LEU A 136 2.08 -6.83 9.44
N ARG A 137 2.48 -6.01 10.40
CA ARG A 137 3.21 -4.77 10.14
C ARG A 137 4.58 -4.84 10.76
N LEU A 138 5.60 -4.79 9.92
CA LEU A 138 6.99 -4.78 10.31
C LEU A 138 7.57 -3.38 10.08
N PHE A 139 8.10 -2.80 11.15
CA PHE A 139 8.77 -1.50 11.06
C PHE A 139 10.26 -1.71 10.80
N VAL A 140 10.72 -1.25 9.64
CA VAL A 140 12.11 -1.41 9.20
C VAL A 140 12.82 -0.07 9.32
N ILE A 141 13.98 -0.08 9.95
CA ILE A 141 14.89 1.07 10.04
C ILE A 141 16.24 0.63 9.51
N ASN A 142 16.72 1.30 8.49
CA ASN A 142 18.05 1.07 7.91
C ASN A 142 18.37 -0.43 7.68
N GLY A 143 17.44 -1.13 7.03
CA GLY A 143 17.59 -2.55 6.69
C GLY A 143 17.43 -3.53 7.85
N LYS A 144 16.91 -3.10 9.01
CA LYS A 144 16.65 -3.97 10.16
C LYS A 144 15.20 -3.82 10.62
N VAL A 145 14.53 -4.94 10.89
CA VAL A 145 13.20 -4.94 11.49
C VAL A 145 13.33 -4.57 12.97
N SER A 146 12.83 -3.40 13.35
CA SER A 146 12.92 -2.83 14.69
C SER A 146 11.70 -3.13 15.55
N ALA A 147 10.52 -3.28 14.93
CA ALA A 147 9.28 -3.65 15.60
C ALA A 147 8.38 -4.43 14.66
N ALA A 148 7.49 -5.24 15.23
CA ALA A 148 6.44 -5.93 14.49
C ALA A 148 5.17 -6.01 15.32
N ILE A 149 4.04 -5.79 14.66
CA ILE A 149 2.71 -5.99 15.22
C ILE A 149 1.87 -6.83 14.27
N GLN A 150 1.02 -7.68 14.83
CA GLN A 150 -0.10 -8.28 14.12
C GLN A 150 -1.35 -7.45 14.40
N ARG A 151 -2.10 -7.17 13.36
CA ARG A 151 -3.42 -6.57 13.48
C ARG A 151 -4.47 -7.61 13.14
N GLU A 152 -5.63 -7.50 13.78
CA GLU A 152 -6.78 -8.39 13.56
C GLU A 152 -8.04 -7.57 13.39
N ALA A 153 -8.82 -7.90 12.38
CA ALA A 153 -10.07 -7.22 12.07
C ALA A 153 -11.14 -7.46 13.17
N ALA A 154 -12.04 -6.52 13.32
CA ALA A 154 -13.22 -6.71 14.16
C ALA A 154 -14.12 -7.82 13.57
N PRO A 155 -14.94 -8.51 14.40
CA PRO A 155 -15.88 -9.50 13.90
C PRO A 155 -16.75 -8.96 12.76
N GLY A 156 -16.83 -9.69 11.65
CA GLY A 156 -17.58 -9.31 10.46
C GLY A 156 -16.87 -8.29 9.53
N GLU A 157 -15.66 -7.85 9.88
CA GLU A 157 -14.83 -6.98 9.04
C GLU A 157 -13.66 -7.79 8.46
N PHE A 158 -13.26 -7.50 7.23
CA PHE A 158 -12.11 -8.14 6.58
C PHE A 158 -10.82 -7.29 6.67
N ARG A 159 -10.96 -6.00 6.97
CA ARG A 159 -9.84 -5.05 7.07
C ARG A 159 -9.33 -4.97 8.50
N ALA A 160 -8.08 -5.31 8.74
CA ALA A 160 -7.43 -5.24 10.05
C ALA A 160 -7.10 -3.80 10.53
N ASN A 161 -7.82 -2.79 10.02
CA ASN A 161 -7.58 -1.39 10.36
C ASN A 161 -8.05 -1.05 11.77
N ILE A 162 -7.17 -0.56 12.63
CA ILE A 162 -7.51 -0.16 14.01
C ILE A 162 -8.66 0.86 14.06
N HIS A 163 -8.70 1.80 13.11
CA HIS A 163 -9.78 2.79 13.01
C HIS A 163 -11.16 2.20 12.68
N GLN A 164 -11.22 0.92 12.34
CA GLN A 164 -12.44 0.18 12.05
C GLN A 164 -12.73 -0.87 13.13
N GLY A 165 -12.21 -0.67 14.33
CA GLY A 165 -12.42 -1.55 15.47
C GLY A 165 -11.46 -2.74 15.54
N GLY A 166 -10.47 -2.81 14.65
CA GLY A 166 -9.44 -3.84 14.72
C GLY A 166 -8.53 -3.68 15.94
N THR A 167 -7.90 -4.77 16.35
CA THR A 167 -6.94 -4.83 17.45
C THR A 167 -5.51 -4.97 16.94
N ALA A 168 -4.53 -4.70 17.80
CA ALA A 168 -3.12 -4.89 17.50
C ALA A 168 -2.38 -5.51 18.69
N SER A 169 -1.49 -6.44 18.41
CA SER A 169 -0.61 -7.08 19.40
C SER A 169 0.83 -7.12 18.88
N VAL A 170 1.79 -7.00 19.81
CA VAL A 170 3.20 -7.15 19.48
C VAL A 170 3.51 -8.61 19.20
N VAL A 171 4.25 -8.86 18.11
CA VAL A 171 4.61 -10.22 17.69
C VAL A 171 6.10 -10.33 17.38
N ARG A 172 6.60 -11.55 17.40
CA ARG A 172 7.94 -11.87 16.89
C ARG A 172 7.81 -12.38 15.45
N PRO A 173 8.25 -11.61 14.45
CA PRO A 173 8.23 -12.09 13.08
C PRO A 173 9.26 -13.19 12.86
N THR A 174 8.95 -14.11 11.98
CA THR A 174 9.85 -15.16 11.51
C THR A 174 11.05 -14.57 10.76
N THR A 175 12.07 -15.40 10.54
CA THR A 175 13.24 -15.01 9.74
C THR A 175 12.84 -14.63 8.31
N GLU A 176 11.89 -15.37 7.72
CA GLU A 176 11.41 -15.12 6.37
C GLU A 176 10.62 -13.80 6.27
N GLU A 177 9.70 -13.54 7.20
CA GLU A 177 8.97 -12.27 7.26
C GLU A 177 9.91 -11.08 7.41
N ARG A 178 10.96 -11.19 8.24
CA ARG A 178 11.99 -10.15 8.35
C ARG A 178 12.72 -9.94 7.03
N ARG A 179 13.12 -11.02 6.36
CA ARG A 179 13.80 -10.99 5.07
C ARG A 179 12.94 -10.30 4.01
N LEU A 180 11.66 -10.66 3.92
CA LEU A 180 10.69 -10.07 2.99
C LEU A 180 10.49 -8.58 3.27
N ALA A 181 10.31 -8.18 4.54
CA ALA A 181 10.14 -6.77 4.92
C ALA A 181 11.35 -5.92 4.53
N VAL A 182 12.57 -6.40 4.83
CA VAL A 182 13.81 -5.70 4.46
C VAL A 182 13.96 -5.62 2.94
N LYS A 183 13.66 -6.71 2.21
CA LYS A 183 13.71 -6.73 0.75
C LYS A 183 12.71 -5.74 0.14
N ALA A 184 11.48 -5.69 0.67
CA ALA A 184 10.46 -4.75 0.23
C ALA A 184 10.87 -3.29 0.47
N THR A 185 11.35 -2.97 1.68
CA THR A 185 11.84 -1.64 2.04
C THR A 185 12.96 -1.17 1.11
N LYS A 186 13.91 -2.07 0.82
CA LYS A 186 15.02 -1.80 -0.11
C LYS A 186 14.52 -1.60 -1.54
N ALA A 187 13.58 -2.41 -2.02
CA ALA A 187 12.97 -2.28 -3.34
C ALA A 187 12.29 -0.93 -3.55
N MET A 188 11.69 -0.39 -2.48
CA MET A 188 11.03 0.92 -2.47
C MET A 188 12.00 2.10 -2.27
N GLY A 189 13.28 1.84 -2.03
CA GLY A 189 14.28 2.89 -1.74
C GLY A 189 14.06 3.60 -0.41
N LEU A 190 13.38 2.97 0.53
CA LEU A 190 13.07 3.55 1.84
C LEU A 190 14.15 3.18 2.87
N ALA A 191 14.59 4.16 3.65
CA ALA A 191 15.46 3.94 4.81
C ALA A 191 14.64 3.58 6.06
N VAL A 192 13.40 4.10 6.14
CA VAL A 192 12.45 3.83 7.22
C VAL A 192 11.07 3.53 6.61
N ALA A 193 10.51 2.39 6.94
CA ALA A 193 9.19 1.95 6.46
C ALA A 193 8.46 1.09 7.50
#